data_4a488494014c8e660c6791262b8abde4
#
_entry.id   4a488494014c8e660c6791262b8abde4
#
_cell.length_a   1.000
_cell.length_b   1.000
_cell.length_c   1.000
_cell.angle_alpha   90.00
_cell.angle_beta   90.00
_cell.angle_gamma   90.00
#
_symmetry.space_group_name_H-M   'P 1'
#
loop_
_entity.id
_entity.type
_entity.pdbx_description
1 polymer ?
#
loop_
_entity_poly.entity_id
_entity_poly.type
_entity_poly.pdbx_seq_one_letter_code
_entity_poly.pdbx_strand_id
1 'polypeptide(L)'
;SAASDVYKRQGSYETYKKYAKGIYNLPPISLRDLVDFNKKTSVGIEEVEPIENILKRFGSGSMSHGALSKEAHETLAVAMNRIKGASCSGEGGEDSERFKIMSNGDTANSRVKQIASARFGVTVDYLNNCNEIEIKIAQGAKPGEGGQLPGFKVTDEIARLRHSTKGVTLISPPPHHDIYSIEDLAQLIYDLKQINPKARVSVKLVASSGVGTIAAGVAKAKADIILISGHNGGTGASPQTSVCLLYTSDAA
;
A
#
# COMPACT_ATOMS: atom_id res chain seq x y z
N SER A 1 4.91 13.71 -19.47
CA SER A 1 3.60 13.87 -18.82
C SER A 1 3.74 14.80 -17.62
N ALA A 2 2.63 15.42 -17.18
CA ALA A 2 2.62 16.36 -16.05
C ALA A 2 3.22 15.74 -14.76
N ALA A 3 2.99 14.45 -14.51
CA ALA A 3 3.58 13.73 -13.38
C ALA A 3 5.12 13.69 -13.45
N SER A 4 5.68 13.51 -14.62
CA SER A 4 7.14 13.54 -14.84
C SER A 4 7.74 14.93 -14.57
N ASP A 5 7.00 16.01 -14.87
CA ASP A 5 7.46 17.37 -14.60
C ASP A 5 7.39 17.75 -13.13
N VAL A 6 6.37 17.29 -12.41
CA VAL A 6 6.27 17.46 -10.96
C VAL A 6 7.43 16.74 -10.25
N TYR A 7 7.75 15.53 -10.68
CA TYR A 7 8.89 14.77 -10.13
C TYR A 7 10.23 15.45 -10.36
N LYS A 8 10.46 16.02 -11.55
CA LYS A 8 11.70 16.73 -11.90
C LYS A 8 11.88 18.06 -11.16
N ARG A 9 10.80 18.63 -10.64
CA ARG A 9 10.79 19.92 -9.95
C ARG A 9 10.49 19.79 -8.46
N GLN A 10 11.00 18.74 -7.83
CA GLN A 10 10.87 18.51 -6.40
C GLN A 10 11.30 19.76 -5.60
N GLY A 11 10.48 20.13 -4.62
CA GLY A 11 10.69 21.34 -3.81
C GLY A 11 9.96 22.58 -4.27
N SER A 12 9.27 22.57 -5.43
CA SER A 12 8.45 23.72 -5.86
C SER A 12 6.98 23.55 -5.45
N TYR A 13 6.58 24.20 -4.36
CA TYR A 13 5.19 24.23 -3.91
C TYR A 13 4.23 24.86 -4.94
N GLU A 14 4.69 25.83 -5.71
CA GLU A 14 3.91 26.43 -6.79
C GLU A 14 3.61 25.44 -7.92
N THR A 15 4.57 24.59 -8.26
CA THR A 15 4.35 23.50 -9.22
C THR A 15 3.35 22.48 -8.70
N TYR A 16 3.43 22.12 -7.41
CA TYR A 16 2.46 21.26 -6.76
C TYR A 16 1.04 21.86 -6.81
N LYS A 17 0.87 23.15 -6.49
CA LYS A 17 -0.44 23.82 -6.55
C LYS A 17 -1.03 23.79 -7.97
N LYS A 18 -0.22 24.04 -9.01
CA LYS A 18 -0.67 23.94 -10.40
C LYS A 18 -1.14 22.54 -10.75
N TYR A 19 -0.39 21.53 -10.34
CA TYR A 19 -0.75 20.13 -10.54
C TYR A 19 -2.06 19.78 -9.81
N ALA A 20 -2.15 20.08 -8.53
CA ALA A 20 -3.34 19.82 -7.72
C ALA A 20 -4.59 20.49 -8.32
N LYS A 21 -4.50 21.78 -8.70
CA LYS A 21 -5.59 22.50 -9.36
C LYS A 21 -6.00 21.83 -10.69
N GLY A 22 -5.04 21.33 -11.46
CA GLY A 22 -5.32 20.60 -12.70
C GLY A 22 -6.11 19.31 -12.44
N ILE A 23 -5.76 18.55 -11.42
CA ILE A 23 -6.48 17.34 -11.02
C ILE A 23 -7.89 17.65 -10.52
N TYR A 24 -8.07 18.64 -9.65
CA TYR A 24 -9.40 19.03 -9.14
C TYR A 24 -10.35 19.55 -10.21
N ASN A 25 -9.85 20.03 -11.34
CA ASN A 25 -10.66 20.52 -12.45
C ASN A 25 -10.94 19.48 -13.54
N LEU A 26 -10.52 18.22 -13.33
CA LEU A 26 -10.89 17.13 -14.25
C LEU A 26 -12.39 16.84 -14.16
N PRO A 27 -13.00 16.41 -15.26
CA PRO A 27 -14.37 15.92 -15.20
C PRO A 27 -14.45 14.69 -14.29
N PRO A 28 -15.60 14.46 -13.61
CA PRO A 28 -15.76 13.31 -12.73
C PRO A 28 -15.60 12.01 -13.51
N ILE A 29 -14.78 11.10 -12.98
CA ILE A 29 -14.51 9.77 -13.54
C ILE A 29 -14.96 8.64 -12.60
N SER A 30 -15.35 8.96 -11.38
CA SER A 30 -15.88 8.01 -10.40
C SER A 30 -17.06 8.62 -9.64
N LEU A 31 -17.89 7.77 -9.02
CA LEU A 31 -19.00 8.23 -8.19
C LEU A 31 -18.54 9.13 -7.04
N ARG A 32 -17.34 8.92 -6.52
CA ARG A 32 -16.75 9.75 -5.45
C ARG A 32 -16.54 11.20 -5.89
N ASP A 33 -16.26 11.43 -7.17
CA ASP A 33 -16.04 12.77 -7.71
C ASP A 33 -17.33 13.59 -7.80
N LEU A 34 -18.49 12.93 -7.66
CA LEU A 34 -19.80 13.55 -7.62
C LEU A 34 -20.29 13.85 -6.19
N VAL A 35 -19.54 13.46 -5.18
CA VAL A 35 -19.92 13.63 -3.76
C VAL A 35 -19.23 14.89 -3.21
N ASP A 36 -19.97 15.66 -2.42
CA ASP A 36 -19.43 16.81 -1.69
C ASP A 36 -19.71 16.67 -0.19
N PHE A 37 -19.02 17.48 0.61
CA PHE A 37 -19.26 17.53 2.04
C PHE A 37 -20.60 18.18 2.36
N ASN A 38 -21.38 17.52 3.21
CA ASN A 38 -22.61 18.11 3.72
C ASN A 38 -22.24 19.24 4.70
N LYS A 39 -22.46 20.49 4.28
CA LYS A 39 -22.19 21.67 5.09
C LYS A 39 -23.12 21.68 6.30
N LYS A 40 -22.53 21.67 7.49
CA LYS A 40 -23.22 21.82 8.77
C LYS A 40 -22.89 23.15 9.40
N THR A 41 -23.52 23.49 10.52
CA THR A 41 -23.17 24.64 11.34
C THR A 41 -21.70 24.56 11.74
N SER A 42 -20.99 25.69 11.62
CA SER A 42 -19.59 25.77 12.05
C SER A 42 -19.50 25.60 13.57
N VAL A 43 -18.46 24.92 14.00
CA VAL A 43 -18.10 24.75 15.43
C VAL A 43 -16.83 25.53 15.73
N GLY A 44 -16.56 25.80 17.00
CA GLY A 44 -15.31 26.41 17.43
C GLY A 44 -14.11 25.53 17.10
N ILE A 45 -12.96 26.15 16.85
CA ILE A 45 -11.72 25.40 16.51
C ILE A 45 -11.28 24.46 17.65
N GLU A 46 -11.63 24.82 18.89
CA GLU A 46 -11.37 24.05 20.10
C GLU A 46 -12.20 22.76 20.18
N GLU A 47 -13.31 22.68 19.45
CA GLU A 47 -14.14 21.48 19.32
C GLU A 47 -13.65 20.55 18.21
N VAL A 48 -12.72 21.01 17.38
CA VAL A 48 -12.17 20.23 16.27
C VAL A 48 -11.01 19.38 16.75
N GLU A 49 -10.99 18.11 16.34
CA GLU A 49 -9.88 17.22 16.65
C GLU A 49 -8.53 17.81 16.18
N PRO A 50 -7.47 17.79 17.02
CA PRO A 50 -6.15 18.26 16.62
C PRO A 50 -5.61 17.55 15.38
N ILE A 51 -5.01 18.31 14.46
CA ILE A 51 -4.52 17.81 13.18
C ILE A 51 -3.50 16.65 13.37
N GLU A 52 -2.70 16.66 14.42
CA GLU A 52 -1.73 15.62 14.75
C GLU A 52 -2.40 14.27 15.04
N ASN A 53 -3.63 14.28 15.57
CA ASN A 53 -4.40 13.07 15.80
C ASN A 53 -5.07 12.58 14.50
N ILE A 54 -5.55 13.50 13.69
CA ILE A 54 -6.12 13.19 12.37
C ILE A 54 -5.05 12.52 11.49
N LEU A 55 -3.86 13.10 11.41
CA LEU A 55 -2.76 12.61 10.57
C LEU A 55 -2.31 11.18 10.91
N LYS A 56 -2.41 10.78 12.18
CA LYS A 56 -2.08 9.40 12.61
C LYS A 56 -2.95 8.33 11.95
N ARG A 57 -4.13 8.69 11.44
CA ARG A 57 -5.06 7.78 10.75
C ARG A 57 -4.84 7.72 9.24
N PHE A 58 -3.92 8.51 8.70
CA PHE A 58 -3.61 8.49 7.28
C PHE A 58 -2.52 7.47 6.97
N GLY A 59 -2.76 6.70 5.92
CA GLY A 59 -1.79 5.75 5.38
C GLY A 59 -1.67 5.88 3.87
N SER A 60 -0.50 5.56 3.32
CA SER A 60 -0.35 5.39 1.88
C SER A 60 -0.95 4.05 1.45
N GLY A 61 -1.37 3.97 0.19
CA GLY A 61 -1.61 2.67 -0.43
C GLY A 61 -0.34 1.81 -0.45
N SER A 62 -0.51 0.51 -0.59
CA SER A 62 0.61 -0.45 -0.66
C SER A 62 1.24 -0.38 -2.05
N MET A 63 2.45 0.17 -2.12
CA MET A 63 3.23 0.29 -3.36
C MET A 63 4.61 -0.30 -3.15
N SER A 64 4.98 -1.32 -3.91
CA SER A 64 6.24 -2.01 -3.72
C SER A 64 7.42 -1.32 -4.41
N HIS A 65 8.61 -1.48 -3.84
CA HIS A 65 9.87 -1.21 -4.55
C HIS A 65 9.98 -2.16 -5.75
N GLY A 66 10.10 -1.60 -6.94
CA GLY A 66 9.99 -2.30 -8.23
C GLY A 66 8.75 -1.89 -9.02
N ALA A 67 7.62 -1.60 -8.37
CA ALA A 67 6.53 -0.83 -8.94
C ALA A 67 6.85 0.67 -8.93
N LEU A 68 7.48 1.15 -7.87
CA LEU A 68 8.10 2.47 -7.75
C LEU A 68 9.63 2.37 -7.81
N SER A 69 10.30 3.47 -8.16
CA SER A 69 11.74 3.59 -7.96
C SER A 69 12.08 3.64 -6.46
N LYS A 70 13.33 3.36 -6.12
CA LYS A 70 13.84 3.45 -4.74
C LYS A 70 13.57 4.83 -4.14
N GLU A 71 13.93 5.88 -4.87
CA GLU A 71 13.80 7.27 -4.42
C GLU A 71 12.34 7.64 -4.14
N ALA A 72 11.43 7.26 -5.00
CA ALA A 72 10.00 7.53 -4.80
C ALA A 72 9.45 6.78 -3.59
N HIS A 73 9.84 5.52 -3.43
CA HIS A 73 9.40 4.67 -2.32
C HIS A 73 9.93 5.17 -0.97
N GLU A 74 11.20 5.57 -0.91
CA GLU A 74 11.82 6.12 0.30
C GLU A 74 11.28 7.52 0.63
N THR A 75 11.14 8.39 -0.37
CA THR A 75 10.58 9.74 -0.19
C THR A 75 9.17 9.68 0.39
N LEU A 76 8.34 8.76 -0.09
CA LEU A 76 7.00 8.56 0.45
C LEU A 76 7.04 8.14 1.92
N ALA A 77 7.92 7.19 2.28
CA ALA A 77 8.06 6.74 3.65
C ALA A 77 8.51 7.87 4.58
N VAL A 78 9.53 8.65 4.17
CA VAL A 78 10.01 9.82 4.91
C VAL A 78 8.89 10.85 5.09
N ALA A 79 8.16 11.17 4.02
CA ALA A 79 7.05 12.12 4.09
C ALA A 79 5.97 11.69 5.08
N MET A 80 5.56 10.43 5.00
CA MET A 80 4.54 9.88 5.92
C MET A 80 5.03 9.84 7.37
N ASN A 81 6.30 9.49 7.59
CA ASN A 81 6.87 9.50 8.94
C ASN A 81 6.93 10.91 9.54
N ARG A 82 7.29 11.94 8.74
CA ARG A 82 7.31 13.34 9.19
C ARG A 82 5.95 13.83 9.66
N ILE A 83 4.88 13.46 8.97
CA ILE A 83 3.51 13.82 9.37
C ILE A 83 2.90 12.87 10.41
N LYS A 84 3.68 11.89 10.89
CA LYS A 84 3.23 10.84 11.84
C LYS A 84 2.14 9.92 11.28
N GLY A 85 1.94 9.91 9.96
CA GLY A 85 1.14 8.93 9.23
C GLY A 85 1.88 7.61 9.05
N ALA A 86 1.39 6.75 8.18
CA ALA A 86 1.99 5.46 7.89
C ALA A 86 2.18 5.25 6.39
N SER A 87 3.35 4.81 5.97
CA SER A 87 3.56 4.25 4.63
C SER A 87 3.50 2.74 4.68
N CYS A 88 3.02 2.13 3.59
CA CYS A 88 3.04 0.69 3.42
C CYS A 88 4.15 0.30 2.44
N SER A 89 4.97 -0.68 2.82
CA SER A 89 6.11 -1.18 2.03
C SER A 89 5.71 -1.80 0.69
N GLY A 90 4.45 -2.26 0.57
CA GLY A 90 4.06 -3.18 -0.52
C GLY A 90 4.72 -4.54 -0.36
N GLU A 91 4.47 -5.44 -1.30
CA GLU A 91 4.87 -6.86 -1.25
C GLU A 91 6.32 -7.15 -1.66
N GLY A 92 7.17 -6.15 -1.76
CA GLY A 92 8.54 -6.31 -2.29
C GLY A 92 9.65 -6.39 -1.24
N GLY A 93 9.31 -6.37 0.04
CA GLY A 93 10.30 -6.22 1.11
C GLY A 93 10.86 -4.80 1.20
N GLU A 94 11.79 -4.59 2.10
CA GLU A 94 12.53 -3.34 2.26
C GLU A 94 13.99 -3.62 2.62
N ASP A 95 14.90 -2.74 2.19
CA ASP A 95 16.29 -2.80 2.58
C ASP A 95 16.44 -2.46 4.08
N SER A 96 17.19 -3.26 4.83
CA SER A 96 17.42 -3.06 6.26
C SER A 96 18.10 -1.72 6.59
N GLU A 97 18.85 -1.14 5.64
CA GLU A 97 19.41 0.21 5.81
C GLU A 97 18.32 1.28 6.05
N ARG A 98 17.11 1.06 5.56
CA ARG A 98 15.96 1.97 5.75
C ARG A 98 15.42 1.97 7.18
N PHE A 99 15.74 0.95 7.98
CA PHE A 99 15.31 0.87 9.38
C PHE A 99 16.14 1.76 10.30
N LYS A 100 17.28 2.26 9.81
CA LYS A 100 18.15 3.18 10.52
C LYS A 100 17.62 4.61 10.45
N ILE A 101 17.91 5.38 11.47
CA ILE A 101 17.64 6.82 11.49
C ILE A 101 18.74 7.52 10.69
N MET A 102 18.35 8.40 9.79
CA MET A 102 19.27 9.21 8.98
C MET A 102 19.94 10.30 9.82
N SER A 103 21.04 10.87 9.33
CA SER A 103 21.77 11.94 10.02
C SER A 103 20.94 13.19 10.31
N ASN A 104 19.92 13.45 9.51
CA ASN A 104 18.98 14.56 9.70
C ASN A 104 17.77 14.22 10.61
N GLY A 105 17.75 13.03 11.21
CA GLY A 105 16.67 12.56 12.07
C GLY A 105 15.49 11.92 11.35
N ASP A 106 15.49 11.87 10.02
CA ASP A 106 14.46 11.19 9.24
C ASP A 106 14.62 9.65 9.30
N THR A 107 13.56 8.96 8.92
CA THR A 107 13.60 7.51 8.67
C THR A 107 12.79 7.18 7.41
N ALA A 108 13.37 6.31 6.58
CA ALA A 108 12.72 5.77 5.39
C ALA A 108 12.02 4.44 5.66
N ASN A 109 11.94 4.02 6.92
CA ASN A 109 11.24 2.80 7.31
C ASN A 109 9.74 2.93 7.12
N SER A 110 9.13 2.06 6.33
CA SER A 110 7.67 1.97 6.23
C SER A 110 7.09 1.37 7.50
N ARG A 111 6.16 2.09 8.14
CA ARG A 111 5.54 1.66 9.40
C ARG A 111 4.60 0.47 9.25
N VAL A 112 4.07 0.25 8.04
CA VAL A 112 3.26 -0.92 7.66
C VAL A 112 4.09 -1.81 6.75
N LYS A 113 4.25 -3.08 7.12
CA LYS A 113 4.94 -4.09 6.32
C LYS A 113 3.93 -5.04 5.71
N GLN A 114 3.92 -5.14 4.38
CA GLN A 114 3.00 -6.02 3.68
C GLN A 114 3.62 -7.39 3.43
N ILE A 115 2.82 -8.43 3.63
CA ILE A 115 3.10 -9.80 3.21
C ILE A 115 2.03 -10.28 2.23
N ALA A 116 2.47 -10.87 1.14
CA ALA A 116 1.59 -11.45 0.13
C ALA A 116 1.91 -12.94 -0.04
N SER A 117 1.18 -13.62 -0.91
CA SER A 117 1.33 -15.04 -1.16
C SER A 117 2.79 -15.47 -1.43
N ALA A 118 3.49 -14.73 -2.28
CA ALA A 118 4.88 -15.05 -2.65
C ALA A 118 5.92 -14.72 -1.55
N ARG A 119 5.56 -13.94 -0.52
CA ARG A 119 6.45 -13.55 0.59
C ARG A 119 7.79 -12.95 0.16
N PHE A 120 7.84 -12.22 -0.94
CA PHE A 120 9.04 -11.57 -1.43
C PHE A 120 9.65 -10.62 -0.40
N GLY A 121 10.91 -10.89 0.00
CA GLY A 121 11.66 -10.06 0.93
C GLY A 121 11.16 -10.10 2.38
N VAL A 122 10.29 -11.03 2.73
CA VAL A 122 9.78 -11.20 4.09
C VAL A 122 10.83 -11.93 4.94
N THR A 123 11.38 -11.22 5.92
CA THR A 123 12.32 -11.74 6.91
C THR A 123 11.85 -11.39 8.31
N VAL A 124 12.40 -12.03 9.33
CA VAL A 124 12.12 -11.69 10.74
C VAL A 124 12.51 -10.25 11.05
N ASP A 125 13.64 -9.78 10.51
CA ASP A 125 14.08 -8.39 10.67
C ASP A 125 13.07 -7.41 10.04
N TYR A 126 12.61 -7.68 8.82
CA TYR A 126 11.56 -6.90 8.16
C TYR A 126 10.30 -6.82 9.03
N LEU A 127 9.80 -7.95 9.55
CA LEU A 127 8.57 -8.00 10.34
C LEU A 127 8.73 -7.34 11.71
N ASN A 128 9.93 -7.34 12.29
CA ASN A 128 10.17 -6.70 13.58
C ASN A 128 10.35 -5.17 13.50
N ASN A 129 10.60 -4.64 12.32
CA ASN A 129 10.79 -3.20 12.11
C ASN A 129 9.51 -2.48 11.64
N CYS A 130 8.35 -2.82 12.20
CA CYS A 130 7.08 -2.18 11.85
C CYS A 130 6.14 -2.02 13.05
N ASN A 131 5.11 -1.20 12.84
CA ASN A 131 3.99 -1.03 13.78
C ASN A 131 2.75 -1.84 13.37
N GLU A 132 2.71 -2.25 12.09
CA GLU A 132 1.60 -2.99 11.53
C GLU A 132 2.10 -3.93 10.44
N ILE A 133 1.57 -5.16 10.44
CA ILE A 133 1.80 -6.16 9.41
C ILE A 133 0.51 -6.32 8.62
N GLU A 134 0.56 -6.06 7.32
CA GLU A 134 -0.59 -6.18 6.43
C GLU A 134 -0.54 -7.49 5.65
N ILE A 135 -1.51 -8.37 5.88
CA ILE A 135 -1.72 -9.58 5.08
C ILE A 135 -2.49 -9.19 3.82
N LYS A 136 -1.86 -9.29 2.66
CA LYS A 136 -2.51 -9.05 1.37
C LYS A 136 -3.21 -10.30 0.88
N ILE A 137 -4.53 -10.33 0.92
CA ILE A 137 -5.31 -11.44 0.34
C ILE A 137 -5.33 -11.31 -1.19
N ALA A 138 -5.64 -10.13 -1.70
CA ALA A 138 -5.65 -9.80 -3.11
C ALA A 138 -5.48 -8.28 -3.31
N GLN A 139 -5.50 -7.80 -4.55
CA GLN A 139 -5.44 -6.38 -4.85
C GLN A 139 -6.59 -5.96 -5.76
N GLY A 140 -7.19 -4.79 -5.47
CA GLY A 140 -8.38 -4.30 -6.18
C GLY A 140 -8.15 -3.98 -7.64
N ALA A 141 -6.94 -3.54 -8.01
CA ALA A 141 -6.63 -3.17 -9.39
C ALA A 141 -6.58 -4.37 -10.37
N LYS A 142 -6.32 -5.57 -9.88
CA LYS A 142 -6.29 -6.81 -10.69
C LYS A 142 -6.53 -8.05 -9.83
N PRO A 143 -7.77 -8.24 -9.36
CA PRO A 143 -8.09 -9.25 -8.35
C PRO A 143 -7.86 -10.70 -8.83
N GLY A 144 -8.03 -10.97 -10.13
CA GLY A 144 -7.85 -12.30 -10.71
C GLY A 144 -6.42 -12.64 -11.15
N GLU A 145 -5.53 -11.64 -11.27
CA GLU A 145 -4.15 -11.84 -11.75
C GLU A 145 -3.10 -11.86 -10.61
N GLY A 146 -3.37 -11.14 -9.53
CA GLY A 146 -2.43 -10.97 -8.42
C GLY A 146 -1.25 -10.06 -8.71
N GLY A 147 -0.21 -10.18 -7.87
CA GLY A 147 1.02 -9.41 -8.00
C GLY A 147 1.94 -9.98 -9.08
N GLN A 148 2.49 -9.09 -9.92
CA GLN A 148 3.48 -9.47 -10.92
C GLN A 148 4.53 -8.37 -11.05
N LEU A 149 5.80 -8.76 -11.20
CA LEU A 149 6.88 -7.87 -11.60
C LEU A 149 7.57 -8.46 -12.82
N PRO A 150 7.49 -7.81 -14.00
CA PRO A 150 8.15 -8.30 -15.20
C PRO A 150 9.66 -8.42 -15.03
N GLY A 151 10.27 -9.44 -15.64
CA GLY A 151 11.69 -9.76 -15.47
C GLY A 151 12.62 -8.58 -15.77
N PHE A 152 12.30 -7.74 -16.78
CA PHE A 152 13.12 -6.57 -17.11
C PHE A 152 13.18 -5.50 -16.00
N LYS A 153 12.23 -5.52 -15.05
CA LYS A 153 12.22 -4.66 -13.85
C LYS A 153 12.95 -5.29 -12.66
N VAL A 154 13.27 -6.59 -12.75
CA VAL A 154 13.97 -7.31 -11.67
C VAL A 154 15.47 -7.06 -11.82
N THR A 155 15.94 -5.93 -11.29
CA THR A 155 17.35 -5.54 -11.20
C THR A 155 18.10 -6.37 -10.16
N ASP A 156 19.43 -6.23 -10.07
CA ASP A 156 20.21 -6.88 -9.00
C ASP A 156 19.74 -6.49 -7.61
N GLU A 157 19.41 -5.20 -7.41
CA GLU A 157 18.89 -4.70 -6.14
C GLU A 157 17.55 -5.34 -5.78
N ILE A 158 16.60 -5.37 -6.73
CA ILE A 158 15.28 -5.97 -6.51
C ILE A 158 15.37 -7.47 -6.30
N ALA A 159 16.23 -8.17 -7.06
CA ALA A 159 16.47 -9.58 -6.89
C ALA A 159 17.00 -9.90 -5.47
N ARG A 160 17.96 -9.12 -5.00
CA ARG A 160 18.51 -9.23 -3.64
C ARG A 160 17.41 -9.02 -2.58
N LEU A 161 16.65 -7.93 -2.68
CA LEU A 161 15.59 -7.59 -1.71
C LEU A 161 14.47 -8.62 -1.67
N ARG A 162 14.13 -9.20 -2.81
CA ARG A 162 13.04 -10.18 -2.94
C ARG A 162 13.50 -11.63 -2.79
N HIS A 163 14.79 -11.87 -2.52
CA HIS A 163 15.39 -13.20 -2.48
C HIS A 163 15.07 -14.01 -3.74
N SER A 164 15.30 -13.39 -4.91
CA SER A 164 14.96 -13.94 -6.22
C SER A 164 16.11 -13.80 -7.21
N THR A 165 15.88 -14.21 -8.46
CA THR A 165 16.89 -14.15 -9.53
C THR A 165 16.64 -12.93 -10.44
N LYS A 166 17.71 -12.17 -10.74
CA LYS A 166 17.68 -11.08 -11.70
C LYS A 166 17.10 -11.49 -13.05
N GLY A 167 16.29 -10.66 -13.65
CA GLY A 167 15.74 -10.86 -14.98
C GLY A 167 14.59 -11.87 -15.05
N VAL A 168 14.26 -12.56 -13.97
CA VAL A 168 13.15 -13.52 -13.92
C VAL A 168 11.89 -12.81 -13.47
N THR A 169 10.78 -13.02 -14.19
CA THR A 169 9.47 -12.48 -13.82
C THR A 169 9.02 -13.09 -12.49
N LEU A 170 8.58 -12.22 -11.57
CA LEU A 170 8.10 -12.59 -10.24
C LEU A 170 6.57 -12.53 -10.21
N ILE A 171 5.96 -13.58 -9.68
CA ILE A 171 4.50 -13.72 -9.59
C ILE A 171 4.12 -13.97 -8.13
N SER A 172 3.11 -13.22 -7.66
CA SER A 172 2.46 -13.45 -6.38
C SER A 172 0.98 -13.78 -6.66
N PRO A 173 0.57 -15.06 -6.55
CA PRO A 173 -0.75 -15.51 -6.97
C PRO A 173 -1.88 -14.83 -6.16
N PRO A 174 -3.05 -14.58 -6.76
CA PRO A 174 -4.29 -14.22 -6.09
C PRO A 174 -5.18 -15.47 -5.98
N PRO A 175 -5.98 -15.62 -4.94
CA PRO A 175 -5.87 -14.99 -3.63
C PRO A 175 -4.59 -15.43 -2.91
N HIS A 176 -4.37 -14.99 -1.66
CA HIS A 176 -3.20 -15.40 -0.89
C HIS A 176 -3.11 -16.94 -0.83
N HIS A 177 -2.07 -17.50 -1.41
CA HIS A 177 -2.01 -18.92 -1.81
C HIS A 177 -2.09 -19.93 -0.66
N ASP A 178 -1.71 -19.52 0.55
CA ASP A 178 -1.68 -20.40 1.73
C ASP A 178 -2.94 -20.27 2.59
N ILE A 179 -3.91 -19.46 2.20
CA ILE A 179 -5.12 -19.18 2.96
C ILE A 179 -6.33 -19.71 2.19
N TYR A 180 -6.86 -20.83 2.64
CA TYR A 180 -8.03 -21.50 2.07
C TYR A 180 -9.24 -21.47 3.00
N SER A 181 -9.03 -21.09 4.26
CA SER A 181 -10.07 -21.03 5.29
C SER A 181 -9.81 -19.87 6.26
N ILE A 182 -10.78 -19.57 7.09
CA ILE A 182 -10.62 -18.61 8.19
C ILE A 182 -9.65 -19.13 9.25
N GLU A 183 -9.57 -20.44 9.43
CA GLU A 183 -8.63 -21.09 10.34
C GLU A 183 -7.19 -20.91 9.90
N ASP A 184 -6.91 -21.05 8.59
CA ASP A 184 -5.56 -20.79 8.02
C ASP A 184 -5.17 -19.34 8.23
N LEU A 185 -6.11 -18.40 8.02
CA LEU A 185 -5.88 -16.99 8.29
C LEU A 185 -5.60 -16.74 9.77
N ALA A 186 -6.37 -17.35 10.66
CA ALA A 186 -6.19 -17.22 12.11
C ALA A 186 -4.80 -17.74 12.54
N GLN A 187 -4.35 -18.85 11.97
CA GLN A 187 -3.01 -19.39 12.20
C GLN A 187 -1.92 -18.41 11.74
N LEU A 188 -2.04 -17.85 10.54
CA LEU A 188 -1.07 -16.88 10.04
C LEU A 188 -1.04 -15.61 10.90
N ILE A 189 -2.19 -15.10 11.33
CA ILE A 189 -2.27 -13.96 12.26
C ILE A 189 -1.57 -14.29 13.57
N TYR A 190 -1.82 -15.47 14.12
CA TYR A 190 -1.16 -15.93 15.34
C TYR A 190 0.36 -15.97 15.19
N ASP A 191 0.85 -16.59 14.12
CA ASP A 191 2.29 -16.74 13.87
C ASP A 191 2.98 -15.37 13.73
N LEU A 192 2.35 -14.42 13.02
CA LEU A 192 2.87 -13.07 12.88
C LEU A 192 2.92 -12.32 14.22
N LYS A 193 1.94 -12.53 15.09
CA LYS A 193 1.92 -11.97 16.45
C LYS A 193 2.97 -12.60 17.37
N GLN A 194 3.39 -13.85 17.10
CA GLN A 194 4.53 -14.43 17.82
C GLN A 194 5.87 -13.82 17.38
N ILE A 195 6.00 -13.46 16.11
CA ILE A 195 7.21 -12.82 15.57
C ILE A 195 7.32 -11.37 16.08
N ASN A 196 6.23 -10.61 15.98
CA ASN A 196 6.17 -9.22 16.48
C ASN A 196 4.91 -8.98 17.31
N PRO A 197 4.95 -9.25 18.62
CA PRO A 197 3.79 -9.08 19.51
C PRO A 197 3.30 -7.63 19.63
N LYS A 198 4.13 -6.65 19.27
CA LYS A 198 3.79 -5.23 19.37
C LYS A 198 3.10 -4.70 18.11
N ALA A 199 3.24 -5.38 16.97
CA ALA A 199 2.62 -4.97 15.73
C ALA A 199 1.14 -5.37 15.70
N ARG A 200 0.32 -4.48 15.16
CA ARG A 200 -1.05 -4.83 14.78
C ARG A 200 -1.01 -5.66 13.51
N VAL A 201 -1.91 -6.62 13.38
CA VAL A 201 -2.08 -7.40 12.16
C VAL A 201 -3.33 -6.94 11.43
N SER A 202 -3.14 -6.39 10.23
CA SER A 202 -4.23 -6.00 9.34
C SER A 202 -4.41 -7.01 8.21
N VAL A 203 -5.64 -7.16 7.76
CA VAL A 203 -5.99 -8.01 6.62
C VAL A 203 -6.62 -7.16 5.53
N LYS A 204 -5.99 -7.14 4.36
CA LYS A 204 -6.43 -6.37 3.21
C LYS A 204 -7.32 -7.21 2.32
N LEU A 205 -8.58 -6.78 2.19
CA LEU A 205 -9.61 -7.36 1.34
C LEU A 205 -9.88 -6.45 0.14
N VAL A 206 -10.42 -7.03 -0.92
CA VAL A 206 -10.88 -6.27 -2.10
C VAL A 206 -12.31 -5.80 -1.88
N ALA A 207 -12.57 -4.53 -2.21
CA ALA A 207 -13.92 -3.97 -2.20
C ALA A 207 -14.76 -4.59 -3.34
N SER A 208 -15.54 -5.59 -2.99
CA SER A 208 -16.40 -6.33 -3.92
C SER A 208 -17.72 -6.72 -3.23
N SER A 209 -18.68 -7.18 -4.01
CA SER A 209 -19.93 -7.72 -3.46
C SER A 209 -19.63 -8.87 -2.49
N GLY A 210 -20.29 -8.89 -1.34
CA GLY A 210 -20.08 -9.91 -0.31
C GLY A 210 -18.86 -9.72 0.60
N VAL A 211 -18.07 -8.67 0.44
CA VAL A 211 -16.89 -8.40 1.29
C VAL A 211 -17.22 -8.33 2.77
N GLY A 212 -18.43 -7.91 3.14
CA GLY A 212 -18.89 -7.87 4.54
C GLY A 212 -18.89 -9.25 5.20
N THR A 213 -19.30 -10.30 4.50
CA THR A 213 -19.24 -11.67 5.00
C THR A 213 -17.80 -12.14 5.23
N ILE A 214 -16.91 -11.82 4.29
CA ILE A 214 -15.49 -12.12 4.41
C ILE A 214 -14.88 -11.36 5.60
N ALA A 215 -15.21 -10.07 5.74
CA ALA A 215 -14.74 -9.24 6.85
C ALA A 215 -15.19 -9.78 8.22
N ALA A 216 -16.42 -10.30 8.31
CA ALA A 216 -16.89 -10.96 9.54
C ALA A 216 -16.05 -12.19 9.90
N GLY A 217 -15.65 -12.99 8.91
CA GLY A 217 -14.71 -14.10 9.09
C GLY A 217 -13.32 -13.63 9.55
N VAL A 218 -12.79 -12.58 8.92
CA VAL A 218 -11.52 -11.97 9.30
C VAL A 218 -11.52 -11.43 10.73
N ALA A 219 -12.64 -10.84 11.17
CA ALA A 219 -12.81 -10.40 12.56
C ALA A 219 -12.79 -11.59 13.52
N LYS A 220 -13.42 -12.72 13.16
CA LYS A 220 -13.36 -13.97 13.95
C LYS A 220 -11.94 -14.54 14.01
N ALA A 221 -11.14 -14.38 12.96
CA ALA A 221 -9.73 -14.76 12.94
C ALA A 221 -8.84 -13.85 13.82
N LYS A 222 -9.43 -12.85 14.49
CA LYS A 222 -8.75 -11.91 15.41
C LYS A 222 -7.72 -10.99 14.74
N ALA A 223 -7.97 -10.56 13.52
CA ALA A 223 -7.26 -9.45 12.94
C ALA A 223 -7.54 -8.17 13.75
N ASP A 224 -6.51 -7.33 13.91
CA ASP A 224 -6.66 -6.05 14.61
C ASP A 224 -7.29 -4.99 13.70
N ILE A 225 -7.07 -5.09 12.39
CA ILE A 225 -7.56 -4.15 11.38
C ILE A 225 -8.06 -4.93 10.16
N ILE A 226 -9.12 -4.44 9.56
CA ILE A 226 -9.61 -4.91 8.26
C ILE A 226 -9.55 -3.75 7.28
N LEU A 227 -8.71 -3.88 6.26
CA LEU A 227 -8.59 -2.88 5.18
C LEU A 227 -9.41 -3.34 3.98
N ILE A 228 -10.43 -2.56 3.61
CA ILE A 228 -11.21 -2.78 2.39
C ILE A 228 -10.66 -1.85 1.32
N SER A 229 -10.00 -2.42 0.31
CA SER A 229 -9.25 -1.71 -0.72
C SER A 229 -9.98 -1.72 -2.05
N GLY A 230 -10.18 -0.53 -2.63
CA GLY A 230 -10.68 -0.35 -3.99
C GLY A 230 -9.59 -0.51 -5.05
N HIS A 231 -9.92 -0.13 -6.29
CA HIS A 231 -9.07 -0.28 -7.47
C HIS A 231 -8.36 1.01 -7.93
N ASN A 232 -8.77 2.18 -7.44
CA ASN A 232 -8.33 3.49 -7.95
C ASN A 232 -6.81 3.73 -7.84
N GLY A 233 -6.10 2.98 -7.01
CA GLY A 233 -4.63 3.06 -6.92
C GLY A 233 -3.91 2.54 -8.17
N GLY A 234 -4.57 1.76 -9.00
CA GLY A 234 -4.00 1.18 -10.20
C GLY A 234 -2.88 0.17 -9.91
N THR A 235 -2.06 -0.09 -10.91
CA THR A 235 -0.90 -0.99 -10.80
C THR A 235 0.27 -0.48 -11.64
N GLY A 236 1.46 -0.39 -11.04
CA GLY A 236 2.70 0.06 -11.70
C GLY A 236 3.59 -1.08 -12.19
N ALA A 237 3.27 -2.32 -11.86
CA ALA A 237 4.13 -3.48 -12.10
C ALA A 237 3.58 -4.45 -13.14
N SER A 238 2.37 -4.26 -13.62
CA SER A 238 1.73 -5.13 -14.58
C SER A 238 2.29 -4.98 -16.00
N PRO A 239 2.27 -6.05 -16.80
CA PRO A 239 2.49 -5.94 -18.24
C PRO A 239 1.35 -5.13 -18.88
N GLN A 240 1.64 -4.53 -20.04
CA GLN A 240 0.69 -3.67 -20.74
C GLN A 240 -0.62 -4.39 -21.10
N THR A 241 -0.55 -5.67 -21.39
CA THR A 241 -1.72 -6.51 -21.69
C THR A 241 -2.70 -6.58 -20.53
N SER A 242 -2.22 -6.72 -19.30
CA SER A 242 -3.06 -6.72 -18.09
C SER A 242 -3.72 -5.36 -17.86
N VAL A 243 -2.98 -4.27 -18.06
CA VAL A 243 -3.52 -2.91 -17.93
C VAL A 243 -4.61 -2.64 -18.97
N CYS A 244 -4.42 -3.09 -20.22
CA CYS A 244 -5.42 -2.97 -21.27
C CYS A 244 -6.68 -3.78 -20.98
N LEU A 245 -6.54 -5.02 -20.47
CA LEU A 245 -7.68 -5.87 -20.14
C LEU A 245 -8.52 -5.31 -18.99
N LEU A 246 -7.90 -4.74 -17.98
CA LEU A 246 -8.61 -4.08 -16.88
C LEU A 246 -9.38 -2.84 -17.35
N TYR A 247 -8.80 -2.07 -18.27
CA TYR A 247 -9.45 -0.91 -18.85
C TYR A 247 -10.68 -1.29 -19.69
N THR A 248 -10.64 -2.45 -20.35
CA THR A 248 -11.76 -2.95 -21.16
C THR A 248 -12.82 -3.69 -20.35
N SER A 249 -12.47 -4.28 -19.19
CA SER A 249 -13.44 -4.97 -18.33
C SER A 249 -14.28 -4.01 -17.48
N ASP A 250 -13.75 -2.84 -17.15
CA ASP A 250 -14.51 -1.78 -16.47
C ASP A 250 -15.46 -1.00 -17.42
N ALA A 251 -15.39 -1.26 -18.71
CA ALA A 251 -16.25 -0.67 -19.74
C ALA A 251 -17.41 -1.58 -20.13
N ALA A 252 -17.61 -2.73 -19.50
CA ALA A 252 -18.68 -3.70 -19.79
C ALA A 252 -19.76 -3.69 -18.71
#